data_96928564b832768423428c9c34a7ea2b
#
_entry.id   96928564b832768423428c9c34a7ea2b
#
_cell.length_a   1.000
_cell.length_b   1.000
_cell.length_c   1.000
_cell.angle_alpha   90.00
_cell.angle_beta   90.00
_cell.angle_gamma   90.00
#
_symmetry.space_group_name_H-M   'P 1'
#
loop_
_entity.id
_entity.type
_entity.pdbx_description
1 polymer ?
#
loop_
_entity_poly.entity_id
_entity_poly.type
_entity_poly.pdbx_seq_one_letter_code
_entity_poly.pdbx_strand_id
1 'polypeptide(L)'
;MPKALKIVSNPVVAALVEPDREAKLLVNELLSYKVETGIKGMGLAHSSMFDMNKCRFPTGFVRLVTKRLEAAGYKVMHVSKPAPLPQGPENPVVDTFGDDPRYDYQPETVKRLKVLKRMTAQIATGGGKSKVFKLACESLKLPTLFITTRKSLMYQMAAGYQSVPGRREIGFLGDGKWNPKPDGVNFAIVDTLVSRLEVTSIEKEIDKAVTKHVEKVEKEVQAMLKKARLPTDPALLRKAPDDVKSKVKRVRDHVEALNVLDTAALKAKVEKKVAKQEATRKETIEFLEQIGFLTLEEAHEVSGNGFYELCNVMKNAHYRLALTATPNMKDSEEANMRLMAVTGPIGIKVSEELLIDRGILATPYFQILPSKKPEGVLRGTTFQTAYERGIVKNLGRNMQVVEAALEVKRVGLTTMILVQRTAHGELLQNLLEKAGLKAEFIYGEKEQDERQAALDRLGRGDIDVLIGTTILDVGVDVPSVGLVILAGGGKAEVAVRQRIGRGLRAKKTGPNVCYIVLFDDYWNNHTGSHSRECARIIRETPGFGERIVQFFDYTGHGFKRAA
;
A
#
# COMPACT_ATOMS: atom_id res chain seq x y z
N MET A 1 7.09 -0.74 48.31
CA MET A 1 6.71 0.50 47.59
C MET A 1 6.91 0.27 46.10
N PRO A 2 6.04 0.78 45.25
CA PRO A 2 6.24 0.64 43.79
C PRO A 2 7.57 1.33 43.40
N LYS A 3 8.37 0.65 42.58
CA LYS A 3 9.63 1.21 42.06
C LYS A 3 9.29 2.37 41.08
N ALA A 4 9.85 3.55 41.32
CA ALA A 4 9.65 4.70 40.41
C ALA A 4 10.56 4.56 39.19
N LEU A 5 10.00 4.79 38.00
CA LEU A 5 10.73 4.74 36.75
C LEU A 5 10.34 5.94 35.86
N LYS A 6 11.33 6.59 35.25
CA LYS A 6 11.10 7.75 34.39
C LYS A 6 11.33 7.39 32.93
N ILE A 7 10.39 7.79 32.06
CA ILE A 7 10.54 7.77 30.61
C ILE A 7 10.69 9.20 30.10
N VAL A 8 11.70 9.47 29.31
CA VAL A 8 11.87 10.76 28.61
C VAL A 8 11.71 10.54 27.11
N SER A 9 11.04 11.46 26.41
CA SER A 9 10.85 11.29 24.97
C SER A 9 10.84 12.60 24.18
N ASN A 10 11.23 12.50 22.91
CA ASN A 10 10.98 13.47 21.85
C ASN A 10 10.03 12.83 20.80
N PRO A 11 9.69 13.50 19.69
CA PRO A 11 8.79 12.90 18.70
C PRO A 11 9.31 11.64 17.99
N VAL A 12 10.56 11.24 18.18
CA VAL A 12 11.17 10.08 17.48
C VAL A 12 11.58 9.00 18.46
N VAL A 13 12.28 9.34 19.53
CA VAL A 13 12.91 8.40 20.44
C VAL A 13 12.47 8.67 21.87
N ALA A 14 12.22 7.59 22.60
CA ALA A 14 12.03 7.54 24.05
C ALA A 14 13.16 6.78 24.71
N ALA A 15 13.44 7.09 25.96
CA ALA A 15 14.45 6.42 26.77
C ALA A 15 13.95 6.16 28.19
N LEU A 16 14.31 5.00 28.74
CA LEU A 16 14.20 4.74 30.18
C LEU A 16 15.38 5.42 30.88
N VAL A 17 15.11 6.13 31.95
CA VAL A 17 16.13 6.77 32.75
C VAL A 17 16.44 5.84 33.92
N GLU A 18 17.70 5.41 34.03
CA GLU A 18 18.23 4.53 35.09
C GLU A 18 17.34 3.30 35.37
N PRO A 19 16.93 2.52 34.35
CA PRO A 19 16.10 1.35 34.57
C PRO A 19 16.90 0.24 35.24
N ASP A 20 16.26 -0.47 36.16
CA ASP A 20 16.81 -1.72 36.68
C ASP A 20 16.82 -2.83 35.61
N ARG A 21 17.47 -3.95 35.91
CA ARG A 21 17.59 -5.08 34.98
C ARG A 21 16.22 -5.66 34.60
N GLU A 22 15.29 -5.72 35.55
CA GLU A 22 13.95 -6.26 35.35
C GLU A 22 13.16 -5.40 34.36
N ALA A 23 13.14 -4.08 34.55
CA ALA A 23 12.50 -3.15 33.60
C ALA A 23 13.07 -3.27 32.18
N LYS A 24 14.40 -3.39 32.03
CA LYS A 24 15.04 -3.60 30.74
C LYS A 24 14.57 -4.88 30.05
N LEU A 25 14.52 -6.00 30.81
CA LEU A 25 14.09 -7.29 30.27
C LEU A 25 12.61 -7.25 29.84
N LEU A 26 11.73 -6.67 30.67
CA LEU A 26 10.30 -6.52 30.35
C LEU A 26 10.08 -5.70 29.07
N VAL A 27 10.81 -4.60 28.90
CA VAL A 27 10.69 -3.77 27.70
C VAL A 27 11.30 -4.46 26.48
N ASN A 28 12.42 -5.15 26.63
CA ASN A 28 13.01 -5.90 25.54
C ASN A 28 12.10 -7.03 25.06
N GLU A 29 11.52 -7.81 25.98
CA GLU A 29 10.55 -8.85 25.65
C GLU A 29 9.34 -8.28 24.89
N LEU A 30 8.75 -7.19 25.42
CA LEU A 30 7.59 -6.53 24.84
C LEU A 30 7.84 -6.02 23.41
N LEU A 31 9.05 -5.53 23.12
CA LEU A 31 9.41 -4.92 21.85
C LEU A 31 10.19 -5.86 20.92
N SER A 32 10.32 -7.13 21.31
CA SER A 32 10.92 -8.17 20.46
C SER A 32 9.92 -8.69 19.43
N TYR A 33 10.43 -9.04 18.25
CA TYR A 33 9.66 -9.56 17.13
C TYR A 33 10.50 -10.54 16.29
N LYS A 34 9.81 -11.36 15.50
CA LYS A 34 10.43 -12.34 14.62
C LYS A 34 10.78 -11.70 13.27
N VAL A 35 11.98 -12.02 12.78
CA VAL A 35 12.48 -11.56 11.48
C VAL A 35 12.86 -12.76 10.63
N GLU A 36 12.46 -12.79 9.37
CA GLU A 36 12.95 -13.77 8.40
C GLU A 36 14.43 -13.50 8.09
N THR A 37 15.29 -14.47 8.31
CA THR A 37 16.74 -14.31 8.11
C THR A 37 17.18 -14.22 6.66
N GLY A 38 16.29 -14.45 5.69
CA GLY A 38 16.61 -14.45 4.25
C GLY A 38 17.55 -15.57 3.81
N ILE A 39 18.06 -16.38 4.72
CA ILE A 39 18.98 -17.50 4.46
C ILE A 39 18.16 -18.78 4.40
N LYS A 40 18.13 -19.45 3.24
CA LYS A 40 17.47 -20.74 3.08
C LYS A 40 17.98 -21.74 4.12
N GLY A 41 17.08 -22.21 5.00
CA GLY A 41 17.38 -23.19 6.04
C GLY A 41 17.72 -22.63 7.42
N MET A 42 17.91 -21.33 7.59
CA MET A 42 17.96 -20.69 8.91
C MET A 42 16.56 -20.20 9.30
N GLY A 43 16.08 -20.62 10.46
CA GLY A 43 14.78 -20.25 11.00
C GLY A 43 14.61 -18.73 11.26
N LEU A 44 13.51 -18.35 11.88
CA LEU A 44 13.22 -16.98 12.29
C LEU A 44 14.26 -16.50 13.32
N ALA A 45 14.87 -15.35 13.08
CA ALA A 45 15.67 -14.66 14.09
C ALA A 45 14.77 -13.76 14.95
N HIS A 46 15.19 -13.46 16.18
CA HIS A 46 14.54 -12.47 17.03
C HIS A 46 15.30 -11.15 16.95
N SER A 47 14.58 -10.06 16.77
CA SER A 47 15.08 -8.69 16.86
C SER A 47 14.25 -7.91 17.87
N SER A 48 14.70 -6.72 18.26
CA SER A 48 13.95 -5.87 19.19
C SER A 48 14.02 -4.40 18.77
N MET A 49 12.94 -3.67 18.99
CA MET A 49 12.91 -2.20 18.86
C MET A 49 13.51 -1.50 20.10
N PHE A 50 13.98 -2.24 21.10
CA PHE A 50 14.61 -1.70 22.30
C PHE A 50 16.13 -1.85 22.22
N ASP A 51 16.85 -0.73 22.24
CA ASP A 51 18.31 -0.74 22.43
C ASP A 51 18.63 -0.93 23.92
N MET A 52 19.00 -2.14 24.28
CA MET A 52 19.32 -2.53 25.66
C MET A 52 20.48 -1.73 26.29
N ASN A 53 21.44 -1.31 25.46
CA ASN A 53 22.63 -0.59 25.92
C ASN A 53 22.31 0.88 26.21
N LYS A 54 21.61 1.53 25.29
CA LYS A 54 21.22 2.95 25.40
C LYS A 54 19.88 3.13 26.12
N CYS A 55 19.18 2.04 26.46
CA CYS A 55 17.85 2.05 27.05
C CYS A 55 16.83 2.87 26.25
N ARG A 56 16.91 2.81 24.90
CA ARG A 56 16.12 3.61 23.98
C ARG A 56 15.19 2.76 23.12
N PHE A 57 14.04 3.33 22.78
CA PHE A 57 13.05 2.74 21.90
C PHE A 57 12.27 3.82 21.15
N PRO A 58 11.58 3.51 20.03
CA PRO A 58 10.77 4.46 19.32
C PRO A 58 9.60 4.99 20.14
N THR A 59 9.35 6.29 20.06
CA THR A 59 8.32 6.96 20.89
C THR A 59 6.91 6.43 20.65
N GLY A 60 6.63 5.79 19.51
CA GLY A 60 5.35 5.13 19.27
C GLY A 60 4.98 4.07 20.28
N PHE A 61 5.96 3.48 20.96
CA PHE A 61 5.74 2.45 21.98
C PHE A 61 5.57 2.98 23.41
N VAL A 62 5.74 4.27 23.67
CA VAL A 62 5.72 4.83 25.04
C VAL A 62 4.49 4.37 25.81
N ARG A 63 3.30 4.45 25.22
CA ARG A 63 2.06 4.02 25.91
C ARG A 63 2.01 2.53 26.20
N LEU A 64 2.52 1.71 25.28
CA LEU A 64 2.59 0.25 25.44
C LEU A 64 3.59 -0.12 26.54
N VAL A 65 4.77 0.49 26.51
CA VAL A 65 5.82 0.31 27.50
C VAL A 65 5.36 0.78 28.89
N THR A 66 4.74 1.97 28.99
CA THR A 66 4.18 2.48 30.25
C THR A 66 3.21 1.49 30.86
N LYS A 67 2.20 1.02 30.10
CA LYS A 67 1.22 0.04 30.57
C LYS A 67 1.86 -1.28 31.03
N ARG A 68 2.87 -1.78 30.31
CA ARG A 68 3.57 -3.02 30.66
C ARG A 68 4.34 -2.88 31.96
N LEU A 69 5.03 -1.75 32.15
CA LEU A 69 5.79 -1.46 33.38
C LEU A 69 4.85 -1.22 34.56
N GLU A 70 3.76 -0.48 34.37
CA GLU A 70 2.75 -0.29 35.43
C GLU A 70 2.12 -1.61 35.87
N ALA A 71 1.81 -2.50 34.92
CA ALA A 71 1.30 -3.84 35.18
C ALA A 71 2.33 -4.72 35.95
N ALA A 72 3.62 -4.42 35.84
CA ALA A 72 4.70 -5.06 36.62
C ALA A 72 4.99 -4.35 37.95
N GLY A 73 4.16 -3.37 38.35
CA GLY A 73 4.27 -2.70 39.66
C GLY A 73 5.19 -1.47 39.69
N TYR A 74 5.63 -0.96 38.53
CA TYR A 74 6.38 0.29 38.49
C TYR A 74 5.44 1.50 38.50
N LYS A 75 5.85 2.58 39.16
CA LYS A 75 5.22 3.90 39.02
C LYS A 75 5.96 4.66 37.95
N VAL A 76 5.35 4.75 36.74
CA VAL A 76 6.00 5.35 35.58
C VAL A 76 5.67 6.83 35.46
N MET A 77 6.70 7.66 35.35
CA MET A 77 6.59 9.09 35.07
C MET A 77 7.09 9.34 33.65
N HIS A 78 6.23 9.83 32.77
CA HIS A 78 6.59 10.18 31.39
C HIS A 78 6.77 11.69 31.23
N VAL A 79 7.95 12.09 30.76
CA VAL A 79 8.29 13.49 30.42
C VAL A 79 8.58 13.56 28.92
N SER A 80 7.81 14.34 28.20
CA SER A 80 7.98 14.52 26.74
C SER A 80 8.37 15.96 26.38
N LYS A 81 9.09 16.12 25.25
CA LYS A 81 9.24 17.45 24.64
C LYS A 81 7.84 18.05 24.41
N PRO A 82 7.58 19.27 24.84
CA PRO A 82 6.29 19.92 24.61
C PRO A 82 5.89 19.92 23.13
N ALA A 83 4.66 19.51 22.83
CA ALA A 83 4.11 19.59 21.50
C ALA A 83 3.57 21.00 21.24
N PRO A 84 3.66 21.53 20.00
CA PRO A 84 3.01 22.77 19.65
C PRO A 84 1.49 22.63 19.89
N LEU A 85 0.87 23.70 20.36
CA LEU A 85 -0.59 23.73 20.53
C LEU A 85 -1.28 23.75 19.16
N PRO A 86 -2.44 23.08 19.02
CA PRO A 86 -3.29 23.24 17.85
C PRO A 86 -3.67 24.70 17.65
N GLN A 87 -3.53 25.23 16.44
CA GLN A 87 -3.79 26.63 16.11
C GLN A 87 -5.11 26.82 15.35
N GLY A 88 -5.73 25.74 14.90
CA GLY A 88 -7.01 25.77 14.19
C GLY A 88 -8.21 25.64 15.12
N PRO A 89 -9.42 25.80 14.58
CA PRO A 89 -10.67 25.64 15.34
C PRO A 89 -10.84 24.22 15.85
N GLU A 90 -11.63 24.05 16.90
CA GLU A 90 -11.93 22.72 17.44
C GLU A 90 -12.69 21.88 16.43
N ASN A 91 -13.69 22.46 15.78
CA ASN A 91 -14.54 21.85 14.75
C ASN A 91 -14.39 22.61 13.43
N PRO A 92 -13.36 22.33 12.61
CA PRO A 92 -13.17 23.01 11.34
C PRO A 92 -14.20 22.58 10.31
N VAL A 93 -14.69 23.55 9.53
CA VAL A 93 -15.52 23.26 8.35
C VAL A 93 -14.59 22.87 7.20
N VAL A 94 -14.71 21.62 6.72
CA VAL A 94 -13.82 21.08 5.67
C VAL A 94 -14.55 20.65 4.39
N ASP A 95 -15.88 20.72 4.40
CA ASP A 95 -16.74 20.48 3.24
C ASP A 95 -18.12 21.14 3.44
N THR A 96 -18.98 21.03 2.44
CA THR A 96 -20.33 21.61 2.45
C THR A 96 -21.41 20.63 2.94
N PHE A 97 -21.04 19.40 3.32
CA PHE A 97 -22.02 18.37 3.70
C PHE A 97 -22.52 18.50 5.14
N GLY A 98 -21.90 19.39 5.93
CA GLY A 98 -22.28 19.59 7.34
C GLY A 98 -21.89 18.42 8.25
N ASP A 99 -22.43 18.47 9.49
CA ASP A 99 -22.22 17.43 10.49
C ASP A 99 -23.35 16.38 10.40
N ASP A 100 -23.00 15.21 9.87
CA ASP A 100 -23.88 14.04 9.87
C ASP A 100 -23.52 13.15 11.08
N PRO A 101 -24.46 12.92 12.02
CA PRO A 101 -24.20 12.14 13.25
C PRO A 101 -23.69 10.73 12.98
N ARG A 102 -23.97 10.17 11.82
CA ARG A 102 -23.47 8.83 11.43
C ARG A 102 -21.94 8.78 11.37
N TYR A 103 -21.29 9.92 11.19
CA TYR A 103 -19.82 10.07 11.06
C TYR A 103 -19.17 10.67 12.31
N ASP A 104 -19.78 10.58 13.50
CA ASP A 104 -19.27 11.14 14.77
C ASP A 104 -17.86 10.68 15.13
N TYR A 105 -17.44 9.49 14.63
CA TYR A 105 -16.08 8.98 14.80
C TYR A 105 -15.01 9.83 14.09
N GLN A 106 -15.37 10.63 13.08
CA GLN A 106 -14.41 11.47 12.37
C GLN A 106 -13.87 12.61 13.25
N PRO A 107 -14.71 13.50 13.85
CA PRO A 107 -14.23 14.48 14.82
C PRO A 107 -13.66 13.82 16.08
N GLU A 108 -14.21 12.68 16.55
CA GLU A 108 -13.65 11.94 17.68
C GLU A 108 -12.22 11.44 17.39
N THR A 109 -11.93 11.01 16.15
CA THR A 109 -10.56 10.65 15.74
C THR A 109 -9.59 11.83 15.92
N VAL A 110 -10.00 13.03 15.53
CA VAL A 110 -9.16 14.23 15.67
C VAL A 110 -8.99 14.62 17.13
N LYS A 111 -10.05 14.55 17.93
CA LYS A 111 -9.99 14.78 19.38
C LYS A 111 -9.00 13.83 20.05
N ARG A 112 -9.06 12.53 19.74
CA ARG A 112 -8.09 11.55 20.24
C ARG A 112 -6.67 11.85 19.78
N LEU A 113 -6.47 12.23 18.51
CA LEU A 113 -5.16 12.62 18.01
C LEU A 113 -4.58 13.81 18.77
N LYS A 114 -5.38 14.83 19.10
CA LYS A 114 -4.94 15.98 19.92
C LYS A 114 -4.46 15.57 21.30
N VAL A 115 -5.12 14.59 21.92
CA VAL A 115 -4.74 14.08 23.24
C VAL A 115 -3.52 13.16 23.16
N LEU A 116 -3.59 12.17 22.26
CA LEU A 116 -2.60 11.09 22.14
C LEU A 116 -1.31 11.53 21.43
N LYS A 117 -1.36 12.60 20.64
CA LYS A 117 -0.32 13.14 19.76
C LYS A 117 0.00 12.21 18.59
N ARG A 118 -0.07 10.89 18.78
CA ARG A 118 0.17 9.89 17.75
C ARG A 118 -0.76 8.69 17.90
N MET A 119 -1.25 8.20 16.78
CA MET A 119 -2.10 7.01 16.76
C MET A 119 -2.28 6.46 15.34
N THR A 120 -2.62 5.19 15.26
CA THR A 120 -3.20 4.58 14.07
C THR A 120 -4.72 4.64 14.17
N ALA A 121 -5.37 5.22 13.18
CA ALA A 121 -6.82 5.16 13.03
C ALA A 121 -7.16 4.04 12.04
N GLN A 122 -7.67 2.93 12.56
CA GLN A 122 -8.20 1.84 11.77
C GLN A 122 -9.62 2.21 11.36
N ILE A 123 -9.80 2.62 10.11
CA ILE A 123 -11.10 3.00 9.56
C ILE A 123 -11.34 2.19 8.29
N ALA A 124 -12.42 1.43 8.27
CA ALA A 124 -12.81 0.61 7.13
C ALA A 124 -12.92 1.43 5.83
N THR A 125 -12.77 0.76 4.70
CA THR A 125 -12.89 1.39 3.37
C THR A 125 -14.29 2.00 3.24
N GLY A 126 -14.37 3.23 2.73
CA GLY A 126 -15.63 3.98 2.65
C GLY A 126 -15.97 4.79 3.92
N GLY A 127 -15.24 4.61 5.04
CA GLY A 127 -15.47 5.36 6.28
C GLY A 127 -14.97 6.81 6.29
N GLY A 128 -14.55 7.37 5.15
CA GLY A 128 -14.21 8.79 5.03
C GLY A 128 -12.86 9.20 5.63
N LYS A 129 -11.83 8.35 5.52
CA LYS A 129 -10.44 8.65 5.94
C LYS A 129 -9.97 10.03 5.46
N SER A 130 -10.32 10.41 4.22
CA SER A 130 -9.98 11.71 3.63
C SER A 130 -10.58 12.88 4.41
N LYS A 131 -11.81 12.76 4.95
CA LYS A 131 -12.42 13.80 5.79
C LYS A 131 -11.70 13.89 7.14
N VAL A 132 -11.34 12.76 7.74
CA VAL A 132 -10.53 12.72 8.97
C VAL A 132 -9.20 13.47 8.78
N PHE A 133 -8.50 13.25 7.65
CA PHE A 133 -7.28 13.98 7.32
C PHE A 133 -7.54 15.50 7.25
N LYS A 134 -8.57 15.93 6.50
CA LYS A 134 -8.90 17.36 6.36
C LYS A 134 -9.24 18.00 7.71
N LEU A 135 -10.06 17.32 8.53
CA LEU A 135 -10.40 17.78 9.88
C LEU A 135 -9.15 17.90 10.77
N ALA A 136 -8.27 16.89 10.77
CA ALA A 136 -7.03 16.92 11.54
C ALA A 136 -6.10 18.04 11.07
N CYS A 137 -5.97 18.19 9.75
CA CYS A 137 -5.12 19.21 9.13
C CYS A 137 -5.54 20.62 9.52
N GLU A 138 -6.83 20.95 9.43
CA GLU A 138 -7.35 22.29 9.74
C GLU A 138 -7.50 22.54 11.25
N SER A 139 -7.73 21.49 12.03
CA SER A 139 -7.82 21.61 13.48
C SER A 139 -6.44 21.78 14.15
N LEU A 140 -5.41 21.13 13.65
CA LEU A 140 -4.03 21.30 14.12
C LEU A 140 -3.39 22.57 13.55
N LYS A 141 -3.59 22.86 12.30
CA LYS A 141 -3.08 24.01 11.53
C LYS A 141 -1.56 24.20 11.67
N LEU A 142 -0.83 23.07 11.63
CA LEU A 142 0.63 22.99 11.69
C LEU A 142 1.20 22.67 10.31
N PRO A 143 2.49 22.95 10.03
CA PRO A 143 3.16 22.45 8.83
C PRO A 143 2.90 20.95 8.66
N THR A 144 2.27 20.58 7.54
CA THR A 144 1.70 19.25 7.34
C THR A 144 2.35 18.52 6.20
N LEU A 145 2.68 17.23 6.44
CA LEU A 145 3.11 16.30 5.41
C LEU A 145 2.17 15.08 5.36
N PHE A 146 1.56 14.90 4.20
CA PHE A 146 0.78 13.72 3.85
C PHE A 146 1.63 12.80 2.97
N ILE A 147 1.83 11.56 3.39
CA ILE A 147 2.65 10.58 2.67
C ILE A 147 1.77 9.42 2.19
N THR A 148 1.96 9.01 0.94
CA THR A 148 1.37 7.83 0.34
C THR A 148 2.36 7.13 -0.59
N THR A 149 2.09 5.86 -0.94
CA THR A 149 2.88 5.10 -1.91
C THR A 149 2.47 5.37 -3.36
N ARG A 150 1.28 5.94 -3.59
CA ARG A 150 0.65 6.00 -4.92
C ARG A 150 0.40 7.42 -5.40
N LYS A 151 0.84 7.68 -6.62
CA LYS A 151 0.66 8.94 -7.33
C LYS A 151 -0.81 9.37 -7.42
N SER A 152 -1.71 8.46 -7.80
CA SER A 152 -3.13 8.74 -7.93
C SER A 152 -3.76 9.18 -6.61
N LEU A 153 -3.40 8.52 -5.50
CA LEU A 153 -3.89 8.86 -4.17
C LEU A 153 -3.35 10.20 -3.68
N MET A 154 -2.10 10.53 -3.99
CA MET A 154 -1.52 11.83 -3.71
C MET A 154 -2.33 12.97 -4.36
N TYR A 155 -2.62 12.85 -5.65
CA TYR A 155 -3.41 13.86 -6.37
C TYR A 155 -4.87 13.90 -5.92
N GLN A 156 -5.49 12.76 -5.67
CA GLN A 156 -6.87 12.68 -5.16
C GLN A 156 -7.02 13.39 -3.81
N MET A 157 -6.08 13.15 -2.90
CA MET A 157 -6.10 13.78 -1.58
C MET A 157 -5.83 15.28 -1.67
N ALA A 158 -4.91 15.70 -2.53
CA ALA A 158 -4.64 17.12 -2.78
C ALA A 158 -5.85 17.83 -3.39
N ALA A 159 -6.50 17.23 -4.40
CA ALA A 159 -7.73 17.74 -5.00
C ALA A 159 -8.86 17.86 -3.97
N GLY A 160 -9.03 16.82 -3.13
CA GLY A 160 -9.99 16.84 -2.03
C GLY A 160 -9.69 17.91 -0.97
N TYR A 161 -8.43 18.22 -0.74
CA TYR A 161 -8.04 19.32 0.16
C TYR A 161 -8.21 20.71 -0.49
N GLN A 162 -8.08 20.80 -1.82
CA GLN A 162 -8.33 22.06 -2.55
C GLN A 162 -9.75 22.60 -2.36
N SER A 163 -10.72 21.74 -2.07
CA SER A 163 -12.11 22.16 -1.82
C SER A 163 -12.37 22.66 -0.39
N VAL A 164 -11.38 22.60 0.51
CA VAL A 164 -11.53 23.07 1.90
C VAL A 164 -11.58 24.60 1.94
N PRO A 165 -12.60 25.21 2.58
CA PRO A 165 -12.69 26.65 2.73
C PRO A 165 -11.49 27.23 3.50
N GLY A 166 -10.88 28.29 2.98
CA GLY A 166 -9.74 28.93 3.64
C GLY A 166 -8.48 28.05 3.74
N ARG A 167 -8.36 27.05 2.87
CA ARG A 167 -7.23 26.11 2.85
C ARG A 167 -5.87 26.82 2.79
N ARG A 168 -4.87 26.14 3.31
CA ARG A 168 -3.46 26.55 3.19
C ARG A 168 -2.89 26.20 1.81
N GLU A 169 -1.73 26.73 1.49
CA GLU A 169 -1.00 26.39 0.26
C GLU A 169 -0.70 24.89 0.17
N ILE A 170 -0.69 24.38 -1.06
CA ILE A 170 -0.45 22.98 -1.35
C ILE A 170 0.91 22.81 -2.02
N GLY A 171 1.74 21.92 -1.46
CA GLY A 171 2.99 21.47 -2.03
C GLY A 171 2.87 20.03 -2.59
N PHE A 172 3.61 19.74 -3.66
CA PHE A 172 3.74 18.39 -4.22
C PHE A 172 5.18 17.93 -4.20
N LEU A 173 5.42 16.74 -3.61
CA LEU A 173 6.73 16.15 -3.42
C LEU A 173 6.74 14.72 -4.00
N GLY A 174 6.73 14.65 -5.31
CA GLY A 174 6.64 13.38 -6.05
C GLY A 174 6.25 13.58 -7.50
N ASP A 175 6.33 12.53 -8.31
CA ASP A 175 5.97 12.59 -9.74
C ASP A 175 6.74 13.71 -10.49
N GLY A 176 8.05 13.79 -10.27
CA GLY A 176 8.91 14.82 -10.87
C GLY A 176 8.76 16.22 -10.28
N LYS A 177 7.86 16.43 -9.33
CA LYS A 177 7.63 17.73 -8.69
C LYS A 177 8.33 17.81 -7.33
N TRP A 178 8.91 18.97 -7.06
CA TRP A 178 9.46 19.33 -5.76
C TRP A 178 9.18 20.81 -5.49
N ASN A 179 8.03 21.10 -4.88
CA ASN A 179 7.64 22.46 -4.51
C ASN A 179 7.09 22.51 -3.07
N PRO A 180 7.96 22.29 -2.07
CA PRO A 180 7.55 22.27 -0.68
C PRO A 180 6.96 23.62 -0.25
N LYS A 181 5.95 23.55 0.62
CA LYS A 181 5.30 24.70 1.26
C LYS A 181 5.54 24.59 2.78
N PRO A 182 6.49 25.33 3.35
CA PRO A 182 6.88 25.18 4.76
C PRO A 182 5.69 25.30 5.73
N ASP A 183 4.81 26.28 5.55
CA ASP A 183 3.62 26.49 6.39
C ASP A 183 2.36 25.85 5.82
N GLY A 184 2.48 25.15 4.69
CA GLY A 184 1.38 24.58 3.93
C GLY A 184 1.06 23.13 4.26
N VAL A 185 0.33 22.52 3.33
CA VAL A 185 0.01 21.10 3.32
C VAL A 185 0.71 20.43 2.14
N ASN A 186 1.64 19.57 2.43
CA ASN A 186 2.48 18.93 1.43
C ASN A 186 2.02 17.49 1.20
N PHE A 187 1.85 17.12 -0.06
CA PHE A 187 1.46 15.78 -0.48
C PHE A 187 2.67 15.11 -1.13
N ALA A 188 3.08 13.97 -0.60
CA ALA A 188 4.32 13.31 -0.98
C ALA A 188 4.14 11.84 -1.36
N ILE A 189 5.00 11.40 -2.29
CA ILE A 189 5.22 9.98 -2.56
C ILE A 189 6.43 9.51 -1.74
N VAL A 190 6.26 8.44 -0.98
CA VAL A 190 7.30 7.92 -0.07
C VAL A 190 8.62 7.66 -0.77
N ASP A 191 8.61 7.01 -1.94
CA ASP A 191 9.83 6.67 -2.70
C ASP A 191 10.61 7.91 -3.12
N THR A 192 9.91 9.02 -3.44
CA THR A 192 10.57 10.29 -3.74
C THR A 192 11.32 10.84 -2.53
N LEU A 193 10.70 10.82 -1.35
CA LEU A 193 11.34 11.30 -0.13
C LEU A 193 12.49 10.41 0.30
N VAL A 194 12.33 9.09 0.24
CA VAL A 194 13.37 8.12 0.57
C VAL A 194 14.58 8.29 -0.36
N SER A 195 14.35 8.34 -1.68
CA SER A 195 15.45 8.50 -2.66
C SER A 195 16.21 9.81 -2.51
N ARG A 196 15.56 10.89 -2.05
CA ARG A 196 16.21 12.17 -1.77
C ARG A 196 17.06 12.17 -0.49
N LEU A 197 16.81 11.22 0.42
CA LEU A 197 17.62 11.03 1.64
C LEU A 197 18.81 10.09 1.40
N GLU A 198 18.79 9.32 0.31
CA GLU A 198 19.88 8.39 -0.03
C GLU A 198 21.08 9.14 -0.60
N VAL A 199 22.25 8.83 -0.06
CA VAL A 199 23.55 9.26 -0.60
C VAL A 199 24.39 8.01 -0.83
N THR A 200 24.82 7.81 -2.05
CA THR A 200 25.65 6.66 -2.41
C THR A 200 27.10 6.96 -2.08
N SER A 201 27.86 6.00 -1.52
CA SER A 201 29.30 6.21 -1.31
C SER A 201 30.04 6.34 -2.64
N ILE A 202 31.07 7.20 -2.66
CA ILE A 202 31.92 7.42 -3.85
C ILE A 202 32.47 6.09 -4.34
N GLU A 203 32.98 5.24 -3.44
CA GLU A 203 33.53 3.92 -3.75
C GLU A 203 32.53 3.04 -4.49
N LYS A 204 31.33 2.88 -3.94
CA LYS A 204 30.27 2.06 -4.57
C LYS A 204 29.86 2.58 -5.95
N GLU A 205 29.82 3.89 -6.15
CA GLU A 205 29.48 4.48 -7.46
C GLU A 205 30.62 4.28 -8.46
N ILE A 206 31.87 4.38 -8.02
CA ILE A 206 33.03 4.07 -8.86
C ILE A 206 33.02 2.61 -9.27
N ASP A 207 32.87 1.67 -8.31
CA ASP A 207 32.81 0.23 -8.58
C ASP A 207 31.70 -0.12 -9.57
N LYS A 208 30.52 0.46 -9.38
CA LYS A 208 29.40 0.27 -10.29
C LYS A 208 29.68 0.82 -11.70
N ALA A 209 30.34 1.96 -11.80
CA ALA A 209 30.70 2.56 -13.08
C ALA A 209 31.79 1.76 -13.79
N VAL A 210 32.80 1.27 -13.05
CA VAL A 210 33.87 0.40 -13.57
C VAL A 210 33.25 -0.92 -14.06
N THR A 211 32.41 -1.57 -13.28
CA THR A 211 31.71 -2.81 -13.67
C THR A 211 30.94 -2.61 -14.97
N LYS A 212 30.15 -1.53 -15.05
CA LYS A 212 29.37 -1.22 -16.26
C LYS A 212 30.28 -0.92 -17.47
N HIS A 213 31.44 -0.29 -17.25
CA HIS A 213 32.41 -0.06 -18.30
C HIS A 213 32.99 -1.36 -18.81
N VAL A 214 33.44 -2.26 -17.92
CA VAL A 214 33.96 -3.59 -18.25
C VAL A 214 32.94 -4.42 -19.03
N GLU A 215 31.67 -4.43 -18.60
CA GLU A 215 30.59 -5.10 -19.33
C GLU A 215 30.38 -4.53 -20.74
N LYS A 216 30.49 -3.21 -20.90
CA LYS A 216 30.40 -2.54 -22.21
C LYS A 216 31.55 -2.97 -23.11
N VAL A 217 32.78 -2.90 -22.61
CA VAL A 217 33.99 -3.30 -23.36
C VAL A 217 33.90 -4.76 -23.77
N GLU A 218 33.48 -5.67 -22.86
CA GLU A 218 33.33 -7.08 -23.19
C GLU A 218 32.25 -7.32 -24.28
N LYS A 219 31.14 -6.58 -24.26
CA LYS A 219 30.13 -6.64 -25.35
C LYS A 219 30.72 -6.21 -26.70
N GLU A 220 31.53 -5.17 -26.73
CA GLU A 220 32.22 -4.70 -27.94
C GLU A 220 33.23 -5.73 -28.44
N VAL A 221 34.04 -6.34 -27.54
CA VAL A 221 34.94 -7.44 -27.85
C VAL A 221 34.18 -8.59 -28.51
N GLN A 222 33.07 -9.03 -27.87
CA GLN A 222 32.23 -10.12 -28.39
C GLN A 222 31.64 -9.81 -29.79
N ALA A 223 31.21 -8.55 -30.00
CA ALA A 223 30.72 -8.10 -31.31
C ALA A 223 31.81 -8.14 -32.38
N MET A 224 33.02 -7.66 -32.06
CA MET A 224 34.17 -7.69 -33.00
C MET A 224 34.65 -9.10 -33.30
N LEU A 225 34.69 -10.00 -32.30
CA LEU A 225 35.04 -11.41 -32.49
C LEU A 225 34.02 -12.11 -33.43
N LYS A 226 32.73 -11.87 -33.23
CA LYS A 226 31.67 -12.36 -34.14
C LYS A 226 31.85 -11.86 -35.56
N LYS A 227 32.13 -10.57 -35.74
CA LYS A 227 32.37 -9.98 -37.06
C LYS A 227 33.60 -10.56 -37.74
N ALA A 228 34.64 -10.85 -36.96
CA ALA A 228 35.87 -11.51 -37.42
C ALA A 228 35.76 -13.05 -37.59
N ARG A 229 34.58 -13.63 -37.30
CA ARG A 229 34.31 -15.09 -37.28
C ARG A 229 35.27 -15.85 -36.35
N LEU A 230 35.63 -15.26 -35.23
CA LEU A 230 36.49 -15.84 -34.20
C LEU A 230 35.62 -16.41 -33.04
N PRO A 231 36.12 -17.41 -32.30
CA PRO A 231 35.40 -17.98 -31.16
C PRO A 231 35.12 -16.91 -30.10
N THR A 232 33.84 -16.87 -29.64
CA THR A 232 33.38 -16.01 -28.56
C THR A 232 33.23 -16.74 -27.23
N ASP A 233 33.09 -18.06 -27.27
CA ASP A 233 32.97 -18.92 -26.09
C ASP A 233 34.36 -19.21 -25.51
N PRO A 234 34.60 -18.90 -24.20
CA PRO A 234 35.85 -19.23 -23.52
C PRO A 234 36.24 -20.72 -23.57
N ALA A 235 35.26 -21.61 -23.60
CA ALA A 235 35.50 -23.06 -23.67
C ALA A 235 36.06 -23.48 -25.04
N LEU A 236 35.55 -22.87 -26.11
CA LEU A 236 36.03 -23.08 -27.47
C LEU A 236 37.42 -22.47 -27.66
N LEU A 237 37.64 -21.27 -27.08
CA LEU A 237 38.93 -20.61 -27.17
C LEU A 237 40.07 -21.38 -26.47
N ARG A 238 39.80 -22.06 -25.34
CA ARG A 238 40.79 -22.89 -24.64
C ARG A 238 41.33 -24.00 -25.53
N LYS A 239 40.50 -24.57 -26.41
CA LYS A 239 40.82 -25.68 -27.33
C LYS A 239 41.28 -25.20 -28.71
N ALA A 240 41.26 -23.89 -28.97
CA ALA A 240 41.59 -23.34 -30.28
C ALA A 240 43.12 -23.39 -30.54
N PRO A 241 43.55 -23.45 -31.81
CA PRO A 241 44.94 -23.31 -32.20
C PRO A 241 45.55 -21.98 -31.77
N ASP A 242 46.87 -21.92 -31.61
CA ASP A 242 47.57 -20.74 -31.06
C ASP A 242 47.50 -19.50 -31.98
N ASP A 243 47.37 -19.70 -33.29
CA ASP A 243 47.13 -18.60 -34.23
C ASP A 243 45.75 -17.97 -34.04
N VAL A 244 44.72 -18.78 -33.72
CA VAL A 244 43.37 -18.28 -33.40
C VAL A 244 43.36 -17.55 -32.07
N LYS A 245 44.02 -18.10 -31.03
CA LYS A 245 44.20 -17.43 -29.73
C LYS A 245 44.88 -16.07 -29.87
N SER A 246 45.93 -16.00 -30.70
CA SER A 246 46.67 -14.77 -31.00
C SER A 246 45.78 -13.72 -31.69
N LYS A 247 44.92 -14.14 -32.65
CA LYS A 247 43.97 -13.24 -33.31
C LYS A 247 42.90 -12.71 -32.33
N VAL A 248 42.36 -13.58 -31.48
CA VAL A 248 41.41 -13.17 -30.43
C VAL A 248 42.03 -12.17 -29.48
N LYS A 249 43.26 -12.44 -29.03
CA LYS A 249 44.01 -11.52 -28.17
C LYS A 249 44.20 -10.15 -28.82
N ARG A 250 44.61 -10.10 -30.09
CA ARG A 250 44.76 -8.83 -30.83
C ARG A 250 43.45 -8.03 -30.91
N VAL A 251 42.32 -8.70 -31.15
CA VAL A 251 40.99 -8.04 -31.16
C VAL A 251 40.65 -7.48 -29.78
N ARG A 252 40.92 -8.26 -28.72
CA ARG A 252 40.67 -7.80 -27.34
C ARG A 252 41.56 -6.62 -26.98
N ASP A 253 42.88 -6.73 -27.19
CA ASP A 253 43.85 -5.66 -26.91
C ASP A 253 43.50 -4.36 -27.66
N HIS A 254 43.04 -4.48 -28.92
CA HIS A 254 42.59 -3.35 -29.72
C HIS A 254 41.34 -2.68 -29.16
N VAL A 255 40.32 -3.43 -28.79
CA VAL A 255 39.07 -2.89 -28.22
C VAL A 255 39.34 -2.27 -26.84
N GLU A 256 40.15 -2.93 -26.00
CA GLU A 256 40.57 -2.41 -24.70
C GLU A 256 41.36 -1.10 -24.81
N ALA A 257 42.26 -1.01 -25.78
CA ALA A 257 43.03 0.22 -26.06
C ALA A 257 42.15 1.39 -26.52
N LEU A 258 41.08 1.11 -27.26
CA LEU A 258 40.12 2.13 -27.69
C LEU A 258 39.13 2.56 -26.58
N ASN A 259 38.97 1.76 -25.54
CA ASN A 259 38.04 1.97 -24.44
C ASN A 259 38.77 2.17 -23.08
N VAL A 260 39.88 2.89 -23.07
CA VAL A 260 40.60 3.19 -21.82
C VAL A 260 39.71 4.04 -20.92
N LEU A 261 39.45 3.56 -19.70
CA LEU A 261 38.70 4.29 -18.71
C LEU A 261 39.56 5.41 -18.10
N ASP A 262 39.17 6.66 -18.31
CA ASP A 262 39.73 7.77 -17.56
C ASP A 262 39.21 7.76 -16.13
N THR A 263 39.98 7.17 -15.24
CA THR A 263 39.62 7.00 -13.82
C THR A 263 39.57 8.35 -13.09
N ALA A 264 40.38 9.35 -13.51
CA ALA A 264 40.36 10.68 -12.89
C ALA A 264 39.07 11.43 -13.25
N ALA A 265 38.71 11.44 -14.54
CA ALA A 265 37.44 12.03 -15.00
C ALA A 265 36.22 11.31 -14.40
N LEU A 266 36.25 9.96 -14.29
CA LEU A 266 35.22 9.18 -13.65
C LEU A 266 35.08 9.58 -12.18
N LYS A 267 36.16 9.65 -11.43
CA LYS A 267 36.16 10.04 -10.01
C LYS A 267 35.57 11.44 -9.82
N ALA A 268 36.00 12.42 -10.59
CA ALA A 268 35.49 13.79 -10.55
C ALA A 268 33.97 13.85 -10.86
N LYS A 269 33.49 13.05 -11.83
CA LYS A 269 32.07 12.94 -12.17
C LYS A 269 31.26 12.33 -11.03
N VAL A 270 31.80 11.30 -10.37
CA VAL A 270 31.13 10.63 -9.23
C VAL A 270 31.11 11.58 -8.03
N GLU A 271 32.19 12.26 -7.71
CA GLU A 271 32.26 13.25 -6.63
C GLU A 271 31.22 14.36 -6.83
N LYS A 272 31.08 14.90 -8.03
CA LYS A 272 30.04 15.89 -8.36
C LYS A 272 28.63 15.35 -8.19
N LYS A 273 28.40 14.08 -8.55
CA LYS A 273 27.10 13.41 -8.36
C LYS A 273 26.79 13.27 -6.88
N VAL A 274 27.73 12.78 -6.07
CA VAL A 274 27.57 12.58 -4.63
C VAL A 274 27.34 13.91 -3.92
N ALA A 275 28.11 14.94 -4.24
CA ALA A 275 27.93 16.29 -3.69
C ALA A 275 26.50 16.84 -3.99
N LYS A 276 25.96 16.57 -5.19
CA LYS A 276 24.57 16.93 -5.50
C LYS A 276 23.56 16.14 -4.66
N GLN A 277 23.80 14.85 -4.42
CA GLN A 277 22.95 14.03 -3.54
C GLN A 277 22.98 14.55 -2.10
N GLU A 278 24.16 14.91 -1.58
CA GLU A 278 24.31 15.49 -0.24
C GLU A 278 23.56 16.82 -0.09
N ALA A 279 23.67 17.71 -1.08
CA ALA A 279 22.91 18.96 -1.10
C ALA A 279 21.39 18.72 -1.11
N THR A 280 20.93 17.78 -1.95
CA THR A 280 19.52 17.38 -2.01
C THR A 280 19.03 16.78 -0.68
N ARG A 281 19.85 15.93 -0.06
CA ARG A 281 19.55 15.35 1.25
C ARG A 281 19.43 16.43 2.32
N LYS A 282 20.37 17.36 2.36
CA LYS A 282 20.35 18.47 3.31
C LYS A 282 19.09 19.31 3.18
N GLU A 283 18.76 19.77 1.98
CA GLU A 283 17.50 20.48 1.68
C GLU A 283 16.28 19.73 2.16
N THR A 284 16.25 18.42 1.88
CA THR A 284 15.11 17.54 2.25
C THR A 284 15.00 17.40 3.78
N ILE A 285 16.11 17.25 4.49
CA ILE A 285 16.14 17.18 5.96
C ILE A 285 15.64 18.50 6.57
N GLU A 286 16.14 19.64 6.10
CA GLU A 286 15.73 20.96 6.57
C GLU A 286 14.22 21.19 6.40
N PHE A 287 13.64 20.74 5.29
CA PHE A 287 12.20 20.78 5.09
C PHE A 287 11.47 19.82 6.04
N LEU A 288 11.91 18.57 6.16
CA LEU A 288 11.25 17.55 6.98
C LEU A 288 11.28 17.89 8.48
N GLU A 289 12.30 18.57 8.96
CA GLU A 289 12.40 19.04 10.34
C GLU A 289 11.38 20.13 10.68
N GLN A 290 10.79 20.82 9.70
CA GLN A 290 9.74 21.83 9.91
C GLN A 290 8.36 21.20 10.11
N ILE A 291 8.16 19.94 9.72
CA ILE A 291 6.87 19.27 9.79
C ILE A 291 6.42 19.07 11.23
N GLY A 292 5.25 19.61 11.56
CA GLY A 292 4.60 19.45 12.86
C GLY A 292 3.55 18.34 12.89
N PHE A 293 2.91 18.08 11.73
CA PHE A 293 1.89 17.04 11.56
C PHE A 293 2.22 16.11 10.38
N LEU A 294 2.39 14.84 10.69
CA LEU A 294 2.62 13.75 9.72
C LEU A 294 1.36 12.89 9.60
N THR A 295 0.88 12.70 8.38
CA THR A 295 -0.19 11.72 8.07
C THR A 295 0.29 10.70 7.06
N LEU A 296 -0.01 9.43 7.34
CA LEU A 296 0.26 8.28 6.47
C LEU A 296 -1.06 7.72 5.98
N GLU A 297 -1.28 7.69 4.68
CA GLU A 297 -2.44 7.02 4.06
C GLU A 297 -2.02 5.65 3.53
N GLU A 298 -2.92 4.67 3.65
CA GLU A 298 -2.65 3.25 3.40
C GLU A 298 -1.36 2.80 4.10
N ALA A 299 -1.26 3.13 5.39
CA ALA A 299 -0.06 3.00 6.19
C ALA A 299 0.52 1.56 6.24
N HIS A 300 -0.30 0.54 5.95
CA HIS A 300 0.15 -0.84 5.81
C HIS A 300 1.09 -1.06 4.61
N GLU A 301 1.08 -0.20 3.59
CA GLU A 301 1.99 -0.26 2.45
C GLU A 301 3.36 0.37 2.77
N VAL A 302 3.48 1.13 3.86
CA VAL A 302 4.66 1.94 4.20
C VAL A 302 5.40 1.36 5.41
N SER A 303 6.07 0.24 5.23
CA SER A 303 6.74 -0.48 6.34
C SER A 303 8.23 -0.79 6.10
N GLY A 304 8.81 -0.37 4.98
CA GLY A 304 10.22 -0.58 4.64
C GLY A 304 11.21 0.20 5.51
N ASN A 305 12.49 -0.19 5.49
CA ASN A 305 13.56 0.50 6.23
C ASN A 305 13.68 1.98 5.85
N GLY A 306 13.68 2.30 4.56
CA GLY A 306 13.79 3.67 4.08
C GLY A 306 12.66 4.57 4.58
N PHE A 307 11.43 4.05 4.66
CA PHE A 307 10.30 4.76 5.26
C PHE A 307 10.52 5.01 6.76
N TYR A 308 10.99 3.99 7.50
CA TYR A 308 11.25 4.14 8.93
C TYR A 308 12.32 5.20 9.20
N GLU A 309 13.41 5.20 8.42
CA GLU A 309 14.46 6.21 8.49
C GLU A 309 13.93 7.61 8.13
N LEU A 310 13.12 7.73 7.07
CA LEU A 310 12.45 8.98 6.69
C LEU A 310 11.63 9.56 7.87
N CYS A 311 10.86 8.72 8.55
CA CYS A 311 10.05 9.16 9.69
C CYS A 311 10.90 9.58 10.91
N ASN A 312 12.12 9.07 11.04
CA ASN A 312 13.05 9.42 12.11
C ASN A 312 13.73 10.79 11.90
N VAL A 313 13.79 11.28 10.66
CA VAL A 313 14.28 12.63 10.36
C VAL A 313 13.33 13.71 10.86
N MET A 314 12.02 13.44 10.90
CA MET A 314 10.99 14.40 11.28
C MET A 314 10.92 14.61 12.81
N LYS A 315 11.92 15.29 13.36
CA LYS A 315 12.13 15.49 14.82
C LYS A 315 11.10 16.39 15.49
N ASN A 316 10.33 17.17 14.72
CA ASN A 316 9.31 18.08 15.20
C ASN A 316 7.88 17.64 14.86
N ALA A 317 7.71 16.50 14.16
CA ALA A 317 6.41 15.91 13.89
C ALA A 317 5.82 15.28 15.17
N HIS A 318 5.32 16.14 16.05
CA HIS A 318 4.70 15.73 17.32
C HIS A 318 3.37 14.99 17.08
N TYR A 319 2.59 15.46 16.11
CA TYR A 319 1.33 14.82 15.73
C TYR A 319 1.58 13.85 14.57
N ARG A 320 1.22 12.59 14.77
CA ARG A 320 1.39 11.53 13.74
C ARG A 320 0.12 10.69 13.65
N LEU A 321 -0.46 10.63 12.46
CA LEU A 321 -1.70 9.89 12.19
C LEU A 321 -1.48 8.88 11.06
N ALA A 322 -1.65 7.61 11.34
CA ALA A 322 -1.78 6.60 10.30
C ALA A 322 -3.26 6.36 10.01
N LEU A 323 -3.64 6.38 8.75
CA LEU A 323 -4.97 6.07 8.26
C LEU A 323 -4.90 4.77 7.46
N THR A 324 -5.62 3.74 7.87
CA THR A 324 -5.67 2.46 7.14
C THR A 324 -6.89 1.65 7.57
N ALA A 325 -7.41 0.82 6.68
CA ALA A 325 -8.43 -0.18 7.01
C ALA A 325 -7.81 -1.43 7.67
N THR A 326 -6.57 -1.75 7.33
CA THR A 326 -5.87 -2.99 7.69
C THR A 326 -4.48 -2.70 8.27
N PRO A 327 -4.36 -2.23 9.52
CA PRO A 327 -3.08 -1.81 10.10
C PRO A 327 -2.09 -2.96 10.32
N ASN A 328 -2.59 -4.18 10.53
CA ASN A 328 -1.77 -5.34 10.85
C ASN A 328 -1.55 -6.19 9.59
N MET A 329 -0.33 -6.22 9.09
CA MET A 329 0.06 -7.17 8.05
C MET A 329 0.36 -8.50 8.74
N LYS A 330 -0.52 -9.51 8.57
CA LYS A 330 -0.39 -10.83 9.24
C LYS A 330 0.95 -11.53 8.96
N ASP A 331 1.59 -11.24 7.85
CA ASP A 331 2.79 -11.94 7.40
C ASP A 331 4.12 -11.30 7.85
N SER A 332 4.10 -10.13 8.55
CA SER A 332 5.32 -9.45 8.98
C SER A 332 5.15 -8.72 10.32
N GLU A 333 5.62 -9.38 11.39
CA GLU A 333 5.69 -8.74 12.72
C GLU A 333 6.56 -7.47 12.67
N GLU A 334 7.65 -7.51 11.91
CA GLU A 334 8.56 -6.38 11.75
C GLU A 334 7.87 -5.15 11.13
N ALA A 335 7.08 -5.34 10.06
CA ALA A 335 6.34 -4.26 9.42
C ALA A 335 5.33 -3.61 10.39
N ASN A 336 4.61 -4.43 11.16
CA ASN A 336 3.67 -3.96 12.18
C ASN A 336 4.39 -3.18 13.30
N MET A 337 5.55 -3.66 13.74
CA MET A 337 6.36 -2.98 14.74
C MET A 337 6.89 -1.63 14.21
N ARG A 338 7.36 -1.56 12.97
CA ARG A 338 7.79 -0.29 12.35
C ARG A 338 6.65 0.73 12.23
N LEU A 339 5.47 0.30 11.82
CA LEU A 339 4.31 1.19 11.76
C LEU A 339 3.97 1.74 13.14
N MET A 340 3.88 0.86 14.15
CA MET A 340 3.60 1.27 15.53
C MET A 340 4.72 2.16 16.09
N ALA A 341 5.98 1.90 15.78
CA ALA A 341 7.12 2.73 16.17
C ALA A 341 6.95 4.19 15.72
N VAL A 342 6.43 4.40 14.51
CA VAL A 342 6.23 5.73 13.91
C VAL A 342 4.96 6.39 14.41
N THR A 343 3.82 5.68 14.38
CA THR A 343 2.49 6.28 14.59
C THR A 343 1.83 5.90 15.90
N GLY A 344 2.40 4.98 16.66
CA GLY A 344 1.80 4.50 17.90
C GLY A 344 0.69 3.46 17.67
N PRO A 345 0.04 3.01 18.76
CA PRO A 345 -0.98 1.98 18.73
C PRO A 345 -2.27 2.47 18.08
N ILE A 346 -3.18 1.52 17.80
CA ILE A 346 -4.54 1.84 17.33
C ILE A 346 -5.24 2.68 18.41
N GLY A 347 -5.58 3.90 18.05
CA GLY A 347 -6.29 4.87 18.90
C GLY A 347 -7.80 4.88 18.68
N ILE A 348 -8.25 4.47 17.50
CA ILE A 348 -9.66 4.30 17.16
C ILE A 348 -9.82 3.16 16.15
N LYS A 349 -10.93 2.42 16.26
CA LYS A 349 -11.31 1.36 15.34
C LYS A 349 -12.74 1.58 14.86
N VAL A 350 -12.92 1.69 13.56
CA VAL A 350 -14.20 1.83 12.86
C VAL A 350 -14.32 0.66 11.90
N SER A 351 -15.16 -0.33 12.25
CA SER A 351 -15.35 -1.56 11.49
C SER A 351 -16.30 -1.37 10.32
N GLU A 352 -16.26 -2.33 9.39
CA GLU A 352 -17.24 -2.45 8.30
C GLU A 352 -18.65 -2.59 8.87
N GLU A 353 -18.84 -3.40 9.91
CA GLU A 353 -20.13 -3.61 10.60
C GLU A 353 -20.71 -2.28 11.09
N LEU A 354 -19.95 -1.48 11.82
CA LEU A 354 -20.41 -0.16 12.29
C LEU A 354 -20.86 0.74 11.13
N LEU A 355 -20.14 0.72 10.01
CA LEU A 355 -20.48 1.54 8.85
C LEU A 355 -21.74 1.05 8.13
N ILE A 356 -21.96 -0.28 8.10
CA ILE A 356 -23.17 -0.90 7.56
C ILE A 356 -24.37 -0.55 8.44
N ASP A 357 -24.26 -0.73 9.76
CA ASP A 357 -25.34 -0.47 10.72
C ASP A 357 -25.78 1.01 10.71
N ARG A 358 -24.82 1.91 10.44
CA ARG A 358 -25.10 3.35 10.28
C ARG A 358 -25.59 3.73 8.87
N GLY A 359 -25.73 2.78 7.96
CA GLY A 359 -26.11 3.03 6.56
C GLY A 359 -25.11 3.84 5.75
N ILE A 360 -23.86 3.95 6.21
CA ILE A 360 -22.75 4.59 5.49
C ILE A 360 -22.26 3.68 4.37
N LEU A 361 -22.27 2.38 4.62
CA LEU A 361 -22.02 1.34 3.62
C LEU A 361 -23.30 0.60 3.28
N ALA A 362 -23.35 0.07 2.07
CA ALA A 362 -24.41 -0.87 1.68
C ALA A 362 -24.25 -2.19 2.43
N THR A 363 -25.35 -2.85 2.73
CA THR A 363 -25.35 -4.20 3.31
C THR A 363 -24.86 -5.19 2.26
N PRO A 364 -23.73 -5.90 2.49
CA PRO A 364 -23.22 -6.88 1.54
C PRO A 364 -23.94 -8.22 1.66
N TYR A 365 -24.13 -8.91 0.52
CA TYR A 365 -24.51 -10.32 0.49
C TYR A 365 -23.51 -11.06 -0.38
N PHE A 366 -22.95 -12.14 0.15
CA PHE A 366 -21.87 -12.88 -0.48
C PHE A 366 -22.35 -14.23 -1.01
N GLN A 367 -21.99 -14.53 -2.25
CA GLN A 367 -22.16 -15.85 -2.82
C GLN A 367 -20.81 -16.41 -3.25
N ILE A 368 -20.47 -17.61 -2.78
CA ILE A 368 -19.24 -18.31 -3.12
C ILE A 368 -19.60 -19.46 -4.06
N LEU A 369 -19.32 -19.28 -5.35
CA LEU A 369 -19.68 -20.23 -6.38
C LEU A 369 -18.58 -21.29 -6.58
N PRO A 370 -18.88 -22.59 -6.50
CA PRO A 370 -17.93 -23.61 -6.90
C PRO A 370 -17.68 -23.51 -8.40
N SER A 371 -16.44 -23.29 -8.79
CA SER A 371 -16.08 -23.21 -10.21
C SER A 371 -15.92 -24.59 -10.82
N LYS A 372 -16.33 -24.76 -12.09
CA LYS A 372 -16.13 -26.01 -12.81
C LYS A 372 -14.65 -26.31 -12.97
N LYS A 373 -14.26 -27.56 -12.69
CA LYS A 373 -12.87 -28.01 -12.87
C LYS A 373 -12.46 -27.88 -14.34
N PRO A 374 -11.37 -27.17 -14.65
CA PRO A 374 -10.88 -27.05 -16.01
C PRO A 374 -10.22 -28.36 -16.49
N GLU A 375 -10.27 -28.63 -17.78
CA GLU A 375 -9.57 -29.75 -18.39
C GLU A 375 -8.05 -29.55 -18.32
N GLY A 376 -7.31 -30.64 -18.09
CA GLY A 376 -5.85 -30.66 -18.08
C GLY A 376 -5.20 -29.90 -16.91
N VAL A 377 -5.97 -29.54 -15.86
CA VAL A 377 -5.43 -28.97 -14.62
C VAL A 377 -5.58 -29.97 -13.48
N LEU A 378 -4.44 -30.36 -12.91
CA LEU A 378 -4.33 -31.28 -11.78
C LEU A 378 -4.10 -30.48 -10.48
N ARG A 379 -4.28 -31.14 -9.32
CA ARG A 379 -4.02 -30.53 -8.00
C ARG A 379 -2.63 -29.94 -7.84
N GLY A 380 -1.60 -30.61 -8.39
CA GLY A 380 -0.20 -30.19 -8.33
C GLY A 380 0.27 -29.33 -9.50
N THR A 381 -0.61 -28.94 -10.44
CA THR A 381 -0.24 -28.05 -11.55
C THR A 381 0.27 -26.72 -10.99
N THR A 382 1.35 -26.18 -11.59
CA THR A 382 1.95 -24.91 -11.16
C THR A 382 0.92 -23.78 -11.15
N PHE A 383 1.10 -22.83 -10.24
CA PHE A 383 0.17 -21.70 -10.12
C PHE A 383 -0.08 -20.96 -11.44
N GLN A 384 0.98 -20.70 -12.20
CA GLN A 384 0.87 -19.96 -13.46
C GLN A 384 -0.02 -20.69 -14.49
N THR A 385 0.19 -22.00 -14.66
CA THR A 385 -0.62 -22.83 -15.58
C THR A 385 -2.05 -23.01 -15.06
N ALA A 386 -2.21 -23.27 -13.76
CA ALA A 386 -3.52 -23.39 -13.14
C ALA A 386 -4.33 -22.09 -13.25
N TYR A 387 -3.69 -20.96 -13.06
CA TYR A 387 -4.30 -19.64 -13.21
C TYR A 387 -4.74 -19.38 -14.65
N GLU A 388 -3.84 -19.59 -15.62
CA GLU A 388 -4.11 -19.35 -17.03
C GLU A 388 -5.25 -20.24 -17.56
N ARG A 389 -5.19 -21.55 -17.32
CA ARG A 389 -6.18 -22.51 -17.82
C ARG A 389 -7.46 -22.57 -16.98
N GLY A 390 -7.32 -22.41 -15.68
CA GLY A 390 -8.41 -22.63 -14.74
C GLY A 390 -9.20 -21.39 -14.36
N ILE A 391 -8.59 -20.21 -14.44
CA ILE A 391 -9.27 -18.94 -14.17
C ILE A 391 -9.49 -18.17 -15.46
N VAL A 392 -8.41 -17.82 -16.19
CA VAL A 392 -8.51 -16.95 -17.37
C VAL A 392 -9.29 -17.63 -18.51
N LYS A 393 -8.89 -18.84 -18.89
CA LYS A 393 -9.45 -19.57 -20.05
C LYS A 393 -10.53 -20.58 -19.72
N ASN A 394 -10.95 -20.71 -18.47
CA ASN A 394 -12.01 -21.61 -18.06
C ASN A 394 -13.38 -21.09 -18.49
N LEU A 395 -13.86 -21.59 -19.63
CA LEU A 395 -15.14 -21.16 -20.20
C LEU A 395 -16.31 -21.38 -19.22
N GLY A 396 -16.34 -22.52 -18.51
CA GLY A 396 -17.42 -22.81 -17.56
C GLY A 396 -17.47 -21.80 -16.40
N ARG A 397 -16.32 -21.37 -15.89
CA ARG A 397 -16.20 -20.34 -14.86
C ARG A 397 -16.56 -18.94 -15.40
N ASN A 398 -16.11 -18.63 -16.62
CA ASN A 398 -16.41 -17.34 -17.23
C ASN A 398 -17.90 -17.22 -17.58
N MET A 399 -18.58 -18.32 -17.95
CA MET A 399 -20.03 -18.31 -18.15
C MET A 399 -20.80 -18.07 -16.84
N GLN A 400 -20.31 -18.57 -15.68
CA GLN A 400 -20.90 -18.23 -14.38
C GLN A 400 -20.81 -16.71 -14.09
N VAL A 401 -19.71 -16.04 -14.52
CA VAL A 401 -19.58 -14.56 -14.44
C VAL A 401 -20.64 -13.88 -15.29
N VAL A 402 -20.83 -14.35 -16.54
CA VAL A 402 -21.83 -13.80 -17.48
C VAL A 402 -23.27 -13.98 -16.94
N GLU A 403 -23.58 -15.18 -16.45
CA GLU A 403 -24.89 -15.51 -15.86
C GLU A 403 -25.22 -14.60 -14.66
N ALA A 404 -24.28 -14.39 -13.75
CA ALA A 404 -24.46 -13.50 -12.60
C ALA A 404 -24.71 -12.04 -13.05
N ALA A 405 -24.00 -11.56 -14.06
CA ALA A 405 -24.18 -10.21 -14.60
C ALA A 405 -25.55 -10.05 -15.30
N LEU A 406 -25.99 -11.06 -16.06
CA LEU A 406 -27.30 -11.08 -16.70
C LEU A 406 -28.46 -11.08 -15.69
N GLU A 407 -28.32 -11.86 -14.61
CA GLU A 407 -29.33 -11.93 -13.55
C GLU A 407 -29.53 -10.57 -12.88
N VAL A 408 -28.43 -9.89 -12.56
CA VAL A 408 -28.45 -8.58 -11.92
C VAL A 408 -28.99 -7.49 -12.84
N LYS A 409 -28.72 -7.56 -14.15
CA LYS A 409 -29.31 -6.65 -15.13
C LYS A 409 -30.83 -6.75 -15.16
N ARG A 410 -31.41 -7.97 -15.00
CA ARG A 410 -32.88 -8.17 -14.97
C ARG A 410 -33.56 -7.47 -13.81
N VAL A 411 -32.84 -7.09 -12.78
CA VAL A 411 -33.34 -6.29 -11.64
C VAL A 411 -32.87 -4.84 -11.70
N GLY A 412 -32.35 -4.38 -12.84
CA GLY A 412 -31.98 -2.99 -13.08
C GLY A 412 -30.70 -2.54 -12.39
N LEU A 413 -29.81 -3.47 -12.01
CA LEU A 413 -28.56 -3.17 -11.32
C LEU A 413 -27.35 -3.29 -12.27
N THR A 414 -26.31 -2.50 -12.00
CA THR A 414 -25.03 -2.54 -12.72
C THR A 414 -24.03 -3.46 -12.03
N THR A 415 -23.07 -3.96 -12.81
CA THR A 415 -22.06 -4.92 -12.35
C THR A 415 -20.65 -4.37 -12.50
N MET A 416 -19.81 -4.57 -11.50
CA MET A 416 -18.36 -4.39 -11.57
C MET A 416 -17.65 -5.74 -11.52
N ILE A 417 -16.77 -6.02 -12.48
CA ILE A 417 -15.99 -7.26 -12.52
C ILE A 417 -14.52 -6.93 -12.33
N LEU A 418 -13.87 -7.57 -11.35
CA LEU A 418 -12.47 -7.35 -11.04
C LEU A 418 -11.62 -8.53 -11.49
N VAL A 419 -10.66 -8.27 -12.37
CA VAL A 419 -9.72 -9.25 -12.93
C VAL A 419 -8.27 -8.86 -12.60
N GLN A 420 -7.32 -9.79 -12.76
CA GLN A 420 -5.90 -9.52 -12.54
C GLN A 420 -5.07 -9.49 -13.84
N ARG A 421 -5.62 -10.02 -14.93
CA ARG A 421 -4.94 -10.12 -16.23
C ARG A 421 -5.75 -9.43 -17.31
N THR A 422 -5.07 -8.68 -18.17
CA THR A 422 -5.68 -7.98 -19.31
C THR A 422 -6.40 -8.97 -20.24
N ALA A 423 -5.76 -10.08 -20.59
CA ALA A 423 -6.36 -11.13 -21.41
C ALA A 423 -7.65 -11.72 -20.83
N HIS A 424 -7.81 -11.75 -19.48
CA HIS A 424 -9.05 -12.19 -18.85
C HIS A 424 -10.15 -11.15 -19.01
N GLY A 425 -9.81 -9.86 -18.87
CA GLY A 425 -10.76 -8.77 -19.06
C GLY A 425 -11.29 -8.71 -20.49
N GLU A 426 -10.42 -8.83 -21.48
CA GLU A 426 -10.78 -8.86 -22.90
C GLU A 426 -11.71 -10.04 -23.22
N LEU A 427 -11.38 -11.24 -22.72
CA LEU A 427 -12.22 -12.42 -22.91
C LEU A 427 -13.60 -12.26 -22.29
N LEU A 428 -13.69 -11.74 -21.07
CA LEU A 428 -14.97 -11.50 -20.38
C LEU A 428 -15.77 -10.42 -21.10
N GLN A 429 -15.16 -9.35 -21.56
CA GLN A 429 -15.85 -8.32 -22.35
C GLN A 429 -16.53 -8.93 -23.57
N ASN A 430 -15.79 -9.71 -24.37
CA ASN A 430 -16.34 -10.40 -25.53
C ASN A 430 -17.51 -11.34 -25.20
N LEU A 431 -17.43 -12.07 -24.09
CA LEU A 431 -18.50 -12.99 -23.67
C LEU A 431 -19.75 -12.23 -23.22
N LEU A 432 -19.59 -11.13 -22.48
CA LEU A 432 -20.67 -10.28 -21.99
C LEU A 432 -21.39 -9.58 -23.14
N GLU A 433 -20.63 -9.03 -24.10
CA GLU A 433 -21.19 -8.38 -25.30
C GLU A 433 -21.97 -9.39 -26.16
N LYS A 434 -21.46 -10.62 -26.35
CA LYS A 434 -22.20 -11.71 -27.02
C LYS A 434 -23.48 -12.11 -26.28
N ALA A 435 -23.53 -11.93 -24.97
CA ALA A 435 -24.71 -12.15 -24.16
C ALA A 435 -25.69 -10.96 -24.17
N GLY A 436 -25.41 -9.88 -24.92
CA GLY A 436 -26.27 -8.70 -25.03
C GLY A 436 -26.11 -7.67 -23.90
N LEU A 437 -25.00 -7.72 -23.16
CA LEU A 437 -24.65 -6.74 -22.14
C LEU A 437 -23.74 -5.65 -22.71
N LYS A 438 -23.97 -4.39 -22.32
CA LYS A 438 -23.06 -3.29 -22.63
C LYS A 438 -21.87 -3.34 -21.65
N ALA A 439 -20.77 -3.95 -22.07
CA ALA A 439 -19.59 -4.13 -21.24
C ALA A 439 -18.44 -3.21 -21.68
N GLU A 440 -17.72 -2.65 -20.71
CA GLU A 440 -16.52 -1.86 -20.95
C GLU A 440 -15.36 -2.39 -20.11
N PHE A 441 -14.14 -2.47 -20.68
CA PHE A 441 -12.96 -2.93 -20.00
C PHE A 441 -11.91 -1.83 -19.84
N ILE A 442 -11.43 -1.64 -18.60
CA ILE A 442 -10.40 -0.65 -18.25
C ILE A 442 -9.18 -1.37 -17.66
N TYR A 443 -7.99 -0.99 -18.16
CA TYR A 443 -6.70 -1.53 -17.67
C TYR A 443 -5.61 -0.44 -17.61
N GLY A 444 -4.40 -0.80 -17.16
CA GLY A 444 -3.32 0.08 -16.69
C GLY A 444 -2.82 1.19 -17.59
N GLU A 445 -2.96 1.04 -18.89
CA GLU A 445 -2.47 2.00 -19.87
C GLU A 445 -3.46 3.16 -20.14
N LYS A 446 -4.69 3.03 -19.64
CA LYS A 446 -5.72 4.06 -19.77
C LYS A 446 -5.42 5.26 -18.88
N GLU A 447 -5.63 6.47 -19.38
CA GLU A 447 -5.49 7.70 -18.61
C GLU A 447 -6.51 7.81 -17.48
N GLN A 448 -6.21 8.61 -16.45
CA GLN A 448 -7.07 8.75 -15.28
C GLN A 448 -8.47 9.28 -15.63
N ASP A 449 -8.54 10.21 -16.60
CA ASP A 449 -9.79 10.81 -17.04
C ASP A 449 -10.69 9.80 -17.79
N GLU A 450 -10.11 8.91 -18.59
CA GLU A 450 -10.85 7.82 -19.25
C GLU A 450 -11.46 6.85 -18.24
N ARG A 451 -10.71 6.55 -17.16
CA ARG A 451 -11.19 5.68 -16.08
C ARG A 451 -12.37 6.30 -15.34
N GLN A 452 -12.28 7.59 -15.01
CA GLN A 452 -13.38 8.29 -14.35
C GLN A 452 -14.60 8.38 -15.25
N ALA A 453 -14.43 8.67 -16.53
CA ALA A 453 -15.53 8.72 -17.50
C ALA A 453 -16.27 7.37 -17.62
N ALA A 454 -15.54 6.23 -17.58
CA ALA A 454 -16.18 4.91 -17.62
C ALA A 454 -16.95 4.59 -16.33
N LEU A 455 -16.41 4.98 -15.17
CA LEU A 455 -17.11 4.85 -13.90
C LEU A 455 -18.39 5.70 -13.86
N ASP A 456 -18.33 6.90 -14.41
CA ASP A 456 -19.49 7.78 -14.50
C ASP A 456 -20.58 7.19 -15.43
N ARG A 457 -20.19 6.55 -16.55
CA ARG A 457 -21.12 5.80 -17.42
C ARG A 457 -21.78 4.64 -16.69
N LEU A 458 -20.99 3.85 -15.91
CA LEU A 458 -21.55 2.79 -15.07
C LEU A 458 -22.54 3.35 -14.04
N GLY A 459 -22.17 4.45 -13.38
CA GLY A 459 -23.01 5.10 -12.37
C GLY A 459 -24.32 5.66 -12.89
N ARG A 460 -24.37 6.09 -14.15
CA ARG A 460 -25.59 6.53 -14.85
C ARG A 460 -26.40 5.37 -15.46
N GLY A 461 -25.82 4.15 -15.53
CA GLY A 461 -26.43 3.01 -16.21
C GLY A 461 -26.30 3.05 -17.73
N ASP A 462 -25.40 3.87 -18.29
CA ASP A 462 -25.13 3.93 -19.72
C ASP A 462 -24.46 2.62 -20.21
N ILE A 463 -23.72 1.96 -19.30
CA ILE A 463 -23.16 0.61 -19.46
C ILE A 463 -23.69 -0.31 -18.35
N ASP A 464 -23.84 -1.60 -18.66
CA ASP A 464 -24.32 -2.61 -17.72
C ASP A 464 -23.20 -3.16 -16.84
N VAL A 465 -22.02 -3.31 -17.44
CA VAL A 465 -20.85 -3.97 -16.83
C VAL A 465 -19.59 -3.16 -17.06
N LEU A 466 -18.84 -2.92 -15.97
CA LEU A 466 -17.49 -2.40 -16.02
C LEU A 466 -16.52 -3.47 -15.54
N ILE A 467 -15.57 -3.84 -16.40
CA ILE A 467 -14.49 -4.77 -16.05
C ILE A 467 -13.24 -3.94 -15.77
N GLY A 468 -12.52 -4.26 -14.70
CA GLY A 468 -11.28 -3.57 -14.36
C GLY A 468 -10.20 -4.50 -13.80
N THR A 469 -8.96 -4.11 -14.05
CA THR A 469 -7.81 -4.71 -13.36
C THR A 469 -7.62 -4.06 -11.98
N THR A 470 -6.54 -4.41 -11.28
CA THR A 470 -6.15 -3.84 -9.98
C THR A 470 -6.09 -2.30 -9.91
N ILE A 471 -6.20 -1.63 -11.06
CA ILE A 471 -6.25 -0.17 -11.16
C ILE A 471 -7.51 0.43 -10.54
N LEU A 472 -8.61 -0.32 -10.54
CA LEU A 472 -9.80 0.05 -9.79
C LEU A 472 -9.61 -0.14 -8.28
N ASP A 473 -8.52 -0.77 -7.85
CA ASP A 473 -8.26 -1.04 -6.43
C ASP A 473 -7.87 0.22 -5.63
N VAL A 474 -7.39 1.31 -6.27
CA VAL A 474 -6.91 2.49 -5.53
C VAL A 474 -7.21 3.81 -6.24
N GLY A 475 -7.65 4.80 -5.46
CA GLY A 475 -7.67 6.21 -5.86
C GLY A 475 -8.83 6.64 -6.76
N VAL A 476 -9.80 5.78 -7.04
CA VAL A 476 -10.93 6.11 -7.92
C VAL A 476 -12.24 6.17 -7.13
N ASP A 477 -13.06 7.16 -7.42
CA ASP A 477 -14.40 7.26 -6.84
C ASP A 477 -15.36 6.34 -7.59
N VAL A 478 -15.61 5.15 -7.02
CA VAL A 478 -16.48 4.14 -7.64
C VAL A 478 -17.94 4.44 -7.28
N PRO A 479 -18.85 4.57 -8.26
CA PRO A 479 -20.27 4.73 -7.99
C PRO A 479 -20.82 3.50 -7.25
N SER A 480 -22.00 3.65 -6.65
CA SER A 480 -22.69 2.52 -6.03
C SER A 480 -23.09 1.50 -7.10
N VAL A 481 -22.49 0.31 -7.08
CA VAL A 481 -22.82 -0.80 -7.99
C VAL A 481 -23.70 -1.83 -7.30
N GLY A 482 -24.53 -2.54 -8.07
CA GLY A 482 -25.42 -3.58 -7.55
C GLY A 482 -24.69 -4.89 -7.27
N LEU A 483 -23.78 -5.28 -8.16
CA LEU A 483 -23.00 -6.51 -8.07
C LEU A 483 -21.51 -6.24 -8.25
N VAL A 484 -20.69 -6.86 -7.41
CA VAL A 484 -19.24 -6.95 -7.59
C VAL A 484 -18.85 -8.41 -7.78
N ILE A 485 -18.12 -8.72 -8.85
CA ILE A 485 -17.61 -10.07 -9.13
C ILE A 485 -16.09 -10.08 -9.01
N LEU A 486 -15.56 -10.86 -8.07
CA LEU A 486 -14.12 -11.06 -7.90
C LEU A 486 -13.62 -12.19 -8.81
N ALA A 487 -13.58 -11.91 -10.12
CA ALA A 487 -13.26 -12.92 -11.15
C ALA A 487 -11.77 -13.29 -11.21
N GLY A 488 -10.87 -12.39 -10.84
CA GLY A 488 -9.42 -12.57 -10.95
C GLY A 488 -8.75 -13.40 -9.86
N GLY A 489 -9.47 -13.81 -8.81
CA GLY A 489 -8.87 -14.51 -7.66
C GLY A 489 -7.89 -13.63 -6.86
N GLY A 490 -7.01 -14.26 -6.07
CA GLY A 490 -6.01 -13.59 -5.22
C GLY A 490 -6.30 -13.82 -3.74
N LYS A 491 -5.24 -13.79 -2.89
CA LYS A 491 -5.35 -14.11 -1.46
C LYS A 491 -5.05 -12.94 -0.51
N ALA A 492 -4.54 -11.82 -1.01
CA ALA A 492 -4.14 -10.71 -0.15
C ALA A 492 -5.37 -10.11 0.56
N GLU A 493 -5.40 -10.17 1.88
CA GLU A 493 -6.52 -9.67 2.72
C GLU A 493 -6.85 -8.22 2.40
N VAL A 494 -5.85 -7.38 2.32
CA VAL A 494 -6.01 -5.95 2.00
C VAL A 494 -6.71 -5.76 0.65
N ALA A 495 -6.22 -6.45 -0.38
CA ALA A 495 -6.79 -6.34 -1.72
C ALA A 495 -8.25 -6.85 -1.77
N VAL A 496 -8.56 -7.95 -1.07
CA VAL A 496 -9.93 -8.48 -1.00
C VAL A 496 -10.86 -7.49 -0.30
N ARG A 497 -10.49 -6.97 0.88
CA ARG A 497 -11.30 -5.98 1.61
C ARG A 497 -11.46 -4.67 0.83
N GLN A 498 -10.42 -4.18 0.19
CA GLN A 498 -10.50 -2.97 -0.62
C GLN A 498 -11.42 -3.14 -1.84
N ARG A 499 -11.37 -4.29 -2.52
CA ARG A 499 -12.24 -4.59 -3.66
C ARG A 499 -13.70 -4.68 -3.26
N ILE A 500 -14.00 -5.38 -2.18
CA ILE A 500 -15.35 -5.46 -1.61
C ILE A 500 -15.83 -4.06 -1.20
N GLY A 501 -15.03 -3.33 -0.42
CA GLY A 501 -15.38 -2.01 0.11
C GLY A 501 -15.76 -0.97 -0.95
N ARG A 502 -15.29 -1.14 -2.20
CA ARG A 502 -15.67 -0.24 -3.30
C ARG A 502 -17.11 -0.45 -3.77
N GLY A 503 -17.57 -1.69 -3.80
CA GLY A 503 -18.98 -1.99 -4.10
C GLY A 503 -19.95 -1.58 -2.98
N LEU A 504 -19.44 -1.43 -1.76
CA LEU A 504 -20.26 -1.17 -0.57
C LEU A 504 -20.63 0.31 -0.38
N ARG A 505 -20.39 1.20 -1.32
CA ARG A 505 -20.88 2.57 -1.17
C ARG A 505 -22.40 2.60 -1.05
N ALA A 506 -22.89 3.42 -0.10
CA ALA A 506 -24.31 3.58 0.11
C ALA A 506 -25.04 3.99 -1.17
N LYS A 507 -26.17 3.38 -1.43
CA LYS A 507 -27.04 3.73 -2.56
C LYS A 507 -27.72 5.06 -2.28
N LYS A 508 -27.78 5.93 -3.26
CA LYS A 508 -28.51 7.19 -3.17
C LYS A 508 -30.01 6.99 -3.29
N THR A 509 -30.41 5.95 -4.00
CA THR A 509 -31.81 5.58 -4.27
C THR A 509 -31.96 4.07 -4.21
N GLY A 510 -33.15 3.60 -3.79
CA GLY A 510 -33.45 2.18 -3.68
C GLY A 510 -32.84 1.48 -2.46
N PRO A 511 -32.89 0.15 -2.42
CA PRO A 511 -32.36 -0.64 -1.32
C PRO A 511 -30.83 -0.50 -1.17
N ASN A 512 -30.37 -0.25 0.05
CA ASN A 512 -28.95 -0.05 0.34
C ASN A 512 -28.20 -1.39 0.51
N VAL A 513 -28.17 -2.19 -0.54
CA VAL A 513 -27.53 -3.51 -0.59
C VAL A 513 -26.54 -3.62 -1.75
N CYS A 514 -25.54 -4.50 -1.60
CA CYS A 514 -24.58 -4.85 -2.64
C CYS A 514 -24.36 -6.36 -2.65
N TYR A 515 -24.44 -6.97 -3.80
CA TYR A 515 -24.16 -8.39 -4.00
C TYR A 515 -22.71 -8.59 -4.38
N ILE A 516 -22.08 -9.66 -3.86
CA ILE A 516 -20.67 -9.95 -4.12
C ILE A 516 -20.53 -11.43 -4.47
N VAL A 517 -19.98 -11.71 -5.64
CA VAL A 517 -19.71 -13.07 -6.11
C VAL A 517 -18.21 -13.35 -6.05
N LEU A 518 -17.86 -14.48 -5.43
CA LEU A 518 -16.54 -15.06 -5.41
C LEU A 518 -16.59 -16.49 -5.96
N PHE A 519 -15.43 -17.04 -6.28
CA PHE A 519 -15.32 -18.41 -6.79
C PHE A 519 -14.52 -19.29 -5.84
N ASP A 520 -14.99 -20.51 -5.62
CA ASP A 520 -14.19 -21.56 -5.00
C ASP A 520 -13.51 -22.40 -6.10
N ASP A 521 -12.26 -22.08 -6.35
CA ASP A 521 -11.41 -22.72 -7.36
C ASP A 521 -10.66 -23.92 -6.75
N TYR A 522 -11.40 -24.86 -6.12
CA TYR A 522 -10.94 -25.96 -5.26
C TYR A 522 -10.11 -27.04 -5.97
N TRP A 523 -10.11 -27.07 -7.29
CA TRP A 523 -9.54 -28.12 -8.14
C TRP A 523 -8.01 -28.10 -8.24
N ASN A 524 -7.33 -27.06 -7.75
CA ASN A 524 -5.88 -26.97 -7.69
C ASN A 524 -5.43 -26.51 -6.29
N ASN A 525 -4.24 -26.93 -5.83
CA ASN A 525 -3.75 -26.59 -4.49
C ASN A 525 -3.54 -25.10 -4.27
N HIS A 526 -3.01 -24.40 -5.27
CA HIS A 526 -2.74 -22.97 -5.19
C HIS A 526 -4.03 -22.14 -5.26
N THR A 527 -4.86 -22.37 -6.28
CA THR A 527 -6.11 -21.61 -6.46
C THR A 527 -7.09 -21.91 -5.34
N GLY A 528 -7.21 -23.16 -4.90
CA GLY A 528 -8.04 -23.55 -3.76
C GLY A 528 -7.56 -22.97 -2.43
N SER A 529 -6.25 -22.82 -2.24
CA SER A 529 -5.71 -22.10 -1.07
C SER A 529 -6.12 -20.63 -1.10
N HIS A 530 -6.05 -19.97 -2.27
CA HIS A 530 -6.48 -18.59 -2.42
C HIS A 530 -7.98 -18.41 -2.18
N SER A 531 -8.81 -19.30 -2.70
CA SER A 531 -10.27 -19.25 -2.49
C SER A 531 -10.64 -19.44 -1.02
N ARG A 532 -10.01 -20.41 -0.33
CA ARG A 532 -10.23 -20.63 1.11
C ARG A 532 -9.82 -19.40 1.93
N GLU A 533 -8.72 -18.76 1.58
CA GLU A 533 -8.28 -17.54 2.28
C GLU A 533 -9.26 -16.38 2.06
N CYS A 534 -9.76 -16.17 0.84
CA CYS A 534 -10.80 -15.18 0.58
C CYS A 534 -12.08 -15.46 1.39
N ALA A 535 -12.52 -16.73 1.43
CA ALA A 535 -13.69 -17.13 2.22
C ALA A 535 -13.45 -16.94 3.73
N ARG A 536 -12.24 -17.20 4.24
CA ARG A 536 -11.87 -16.97 5.62
C ARG A 536 -11.95 -15.47 5.97
N ILE A 537 -11.37 -14.62 5.13
CA ILE A 537 -11.41 -13.15 5.31
C ILE A 537 -12.85 -12.64 5.43
N ILE A 538 -13.75 -13.12 4.57
CA ILE A 538 -15.17 -12.74 4.63
C ILE A 538 -15.80 -13.22 5.94
N ARG A 539 -15.62 -14.50 6.32
CA ARG A 539 -16.20 -15.06 7.55
C ARG A 539 -15.71 -14.35 8.81
N GLU A 540 -14.44 -13.96 8.84
CA GLU A 540 -13.82 -13.30 10.00
C GLU A 540 -14.03 -11.77 10.03
N THR A 541 -14.54 -11.16 8.94
CA THR A 541 -14.81 -9.72 8.92
C THR A 541 -16.17 -9.44 9.57
N PRO A 542 -16.23 -8.65 10.65
CA PRO A 542 -17.50 -8.27 11.27
C PRO A 542 -18.43 -7.57 10.28
N GLY A 543 -19.69 -8.00 10.24
CA GLY A 543 -20.67 -7.49 9.29
C GLY A 543 -20.70 -8.20 7.93
N PHE A 544 -19.80 -9.19 7.69
CA PHE A 544 -19.75 -9.93 6.43
C PHE A 544 -20.14 -11.41 6.60
N GLY A 545 -19.60 -12.08 7.63
CA GLY A 545 -19.68 -13.54 7.77
C GLY A 545 -21.10 -14.08 7.84
N GLU A 546 -22.00 -13.38 8.52
CA GLU A 546 -23.41 -13.73 8.66
C GLU A 546 -24.24 -13.51 7.40
N ARG A 547 -23.64 -12.89 6.36
CA ARG A 547 -24.31 -12.56 5.09
C ARG A 547 -23.81 -13.39 3.90
N ILE A 548 -23.19 -14.53 4.17
CA ILE A 548 -22.86 -15.53 3.15
C ILE A 548 -24.14 -16.33 2.85
N VAL A 549 -24.62 -16.25 1.62
CA VAL A 549 -25.88 -16.86 1.18
C VAL A 549 -25.66 -17.84 0.05
N GLN A 550 -26.58 -18.80 -0.11
CA GLN A 550 -26.54 -19.75 -1.21
C GLN A 550 -27.07 -19.10 -2.51
N PHE A 551 -28.12 -18.28 -2.41
CA PHE A 551 -28.74 -17.55 -3.51
C PHE A 551 -29.06 -16.13 -3.08
N PHE A 552 -28.97 -15.17 -4.00
CA PHE A 552 -29.39 -13.81 -3.73
C PHE A 552 -30.90 -13.66 -3.79
N ASP A 553 -31.48 -13.06 -2.77
CA ASP A 553 -32.91 -12.74 -2.73
C ASP A 553 -33.16 -11.29 -3.16
N TYR A 554 -33.18 -11.06 -4.45
CA TYR A 554 -33.41 -9.71 -4.99
C TYR A 554 -34.76 -9.15 -4.63
N THR A 555 -35.81 -10.00 -4.65
CA THR A 555 -37.19 -9.60 -4.37
C THR A 555 -37.41 -9.28 -2.90
N GLY A 556 -36.88 -10.10 -1.99
CA GLY A 556 -36.91 -9.84 -0.55
C GLY A 556 -36.15 -8.59 -0.15
N HIS A 557 -35.13 -8.19 -0.95
CA HIS A 557 -34.44 -6.93 -0.77
C HIS A 557 -35.10 -5.74 -1.50
N GLY A 558 -36.30 -5.91 -2.08
CA GLY A 558 -37.08 -4.84 -2.68
C GLY A 558 -36.81 -4.52 -4.14
N PHE A 559 -36.01 -5.34 -4.84
CA PHE A 559 -35.82 -5.19 -6.28
C PHE A 559 -36.94 -5.88 -7.08
N LYS A 560 -37.41 -5.21 -8.14
CA LYS A 560 -38.41 -5.79 -9.06
C LYS A 560 -37.66 -6.34 -10.28
N ARG A 561 -38.03 -7.57 -10.70
CA ARG A 561 -37.54 -8.05 -12.01
C ARG A 561 -38.18 -7.20 -13.12
N ALA A 562 -37.37 -6.75 -14.05
CA ALA A 562 -37.88 -6.19 -15.30
C ALA A 562 -38.67 -7.28 -16.03
N ALA A 563 -39.81 -6.90 -16.58
CA ALA A 563 -40.70 -7.80 -17.30
C ALA A 563 -40.06 -8.36 -18.57
#